data_4962d269d8323e2b8e95a9c82b6523a1
#
_entry.id   4962d269d8323e2b8e95a9c82b6523a1
#
_cell.length_a   1.000
_cell.length_b   1.000
_cell.length_c   1.000
_cell.angle_alpha   90.00
_cell.angle_beta   90.00
_cell.angle_gamma   90.00
#
_symmetry.space_group_name_H-M   'P 1'
#
loop_
_entity.id
_entity.type
_entity.pdbx_description
1 polymer ?
#
loop_
_entity_poly.entity_id
_entity_poly.type
_entity_poly.pdbx_seq_one_letter_code
_entity_poly.pdbx_strand_id
1 'polypeptide(L)'
;LSLMLAQLNLTVGAIEDNCDKVLAAAAEADRQGADLLVCSELALTGYPPEDLLLRADLMIRVEAALTRIAAWQGACAILVGHPWREGEALYNAASLYEQGQLVARYFKQDLPNYGVFDEKRYFTAATETCVVPFRGHQLGLLICEDLWQPGPALAAKAAGAELLLTINASPYDQEKPWIRRELMAERCDQTGLPLIYLNQVCGQDELIFDGCSKVFNSQGE
;
A
#
# COMPACT_ATOMS: atom_id res chain seq x y z
N LEU A 1 -7.94 -1.68 -17.87
CA LEU A 1 -6.97 -1.60 -16.77
C LEU A 1 -6.76 -2.99 -16.20
N SER A 2 -5.50 -3.48 -16.26
CA SER A 2 -5.07 -4.77 -15.73
C SER A 2 -4.10 -4.54 -14.57
N LEU A 3 -4.39 -5.13 -13.40
CA LEU A 3 -3.54 -5.01 -12.21
C LEU A 3 -3.01 -6.38 -11.79
N MET A 4 -1.75 -6.41 -11.38
CA MET A 4 -1.16 -7.55 -10.69
C MET A 4 -1.04 -7.22 -9.20
N LEU A 5 -1.67 -8.02 -8.34
CA LEU A 5 -1.60 -7.90 -6.89
C LEU A 5 -0.47 -8.78 -6.36
N ALA A 6 0.60 -8.17 -5.88
CA ALA A 6 1.78 -8.89 -5.42
C ALA A 6 1.72 -9.20 -3.92
N GLN A 7 1.22 -10.37 -3.56
CA GLN A 7 1.31 -10.90 -2.20
C GLN A 7 2.72 -11.46 -1.96
N LEU A 8 3.64 -10.59 -1.53
CA LEU A 8 5.04 -10.93 -1.34
C LEU A 8 5.33 -11.28 0.13
N ASN A 9 6.20 -12.27 0.32
CA ASN A 9 6.80 -12.58 1.62
C ASN A 9 8.01 -11.65 1.84
N LEU A 10 7.76 -10.52 2.50
CA LEU A 10 8.74 -9.47 2.74
C LEU A 10 9.34 -9.64 4.14
N THR A 11 10.62 -9.29 4.28
CA THR A 11 11.36 -9.43 5.55
C THR A 11 11.63 -8.05 6.13
N VAL A 12 11.32 -7.87 7.41
CA VAL A 12 11.58 -6.59 8.12
C VAL A 12 13.07 -6.27 8.11
N GLY A 13 13.40 -5.04 7.67
CA GLY A 13 14.77 -4.52 7.60
C GLY A 13 15.60 -5.02 6.40
N ALA A 14 15.12 -5.97 5.60
CA ALA A 14 15.83 -6.49 4.42
C ALA A 14 15.48 -5.68 3.16
N ILE A 15 15.79 -4.38 3.17
CA ILE A 15 15.31 -3.42 2.16
C ILE A 15 15.75 -3.79 0.75
N GLU A 16 17.00 -4.19 0.57
CA GLU A 16 17.57 -4.55 -0.73
C GLU A 16 16.87 -5.80 -1.29
N ASP A 17 16.72 -6.84 -0.46
CA ASP A 17 16.04 -8.09 -0.84
C ASP A 17 14.55 -7.85 -1.14
N ASN A 18 13.90 -7.02 -0.35
CA ASN A 18 12.50 -6.64 -0.59
C ASN A 18 12.35 -5.85 -1.90
N CYS A 19 13.27 -4.93 -2.19
CA CYS A 19 13.34 -4.23 -3.47
C CYS A 19 13.54 -5.18 -4.64
N ASP A 20 14.42 -6.19 -4.50
CA ASP A 20 14.64 -7.22 -5.52
C ASP A 20 13.37 -8.03 -5.79
N LYS A 21 12.62 -8.38 -4.74
CA LYS A 21 11.32 -9.07 -4.88
C LYS A 21 10.28 -8.20 -5.60
N VAL A 22 10.23 -6.89 -5.29
CA VAL A 22 9.34 -5.94 -5.97
C VAL A 22 9.69 -5.84 -7.45
N LEU A 23 10.98 -5.70 -7.79
CA LEU A 23 11.42 -5.60 -9.19
C LEU A 23 11.22 -6.91 -9.96
N ALA A 24 11.40 -8.06 -9.31
CA ALA A 24 11.10 -9.37 -9.91
C ALA A 24 9.59 -9.51 -10.19
N ALA A 25 8.72 -9.07 -9.27
CA ALA A 25 7.28 -9.03 -9.47
C ALA A 25 6.89 -8.06 -10.59
N ALA A 26 7.60 -6.91 -10.72
CA ALA A 26 7.37 -5.97 -11.80
C ALA A 26 7.73 -6.57 -13.18
N ALA A 27 8.82 -7.32 -13.26
CA ALA A 27 9.20 -8.02 -14.49
C ALA A 27 8.17 -9.09 -14.87
N GLU A 28 7.61 -9.80 -13.91
CA GLU A 28 6.54 -10.77 -14.16
C GLU A 28 5.23 -10.09 -14.57
N ALA A 29 4.86 -8.98 -13.92
CA ALA A 29 3.68 -8.18 -14.28
C ALA A 29 3.79 -7.65 -15.72
N ASP A 30 4.95 -7.12 -16.08
CA ASP A 30 5.24 -6.64 -17.43
C ASP A 30 5.14 -7.75 -18.47
N ARG A 31 5.71 -8.91 -18.17
CA ARG A 31 5.63 -10.10 -19.03
C ARG A 31 4.18 -10.58 -19.26
N GLN A 32 3.33 -10.42 -18.26
CA GLN A 32 1.90 -10.76 -18.35
C GLN A 32 1.04 -9.64 -18.96
N GLY A 33 1.62 -8.48 -19.28
CA GLY A 33 0.92 -7.34 -19.85
C GLY A 33 0.03 -6.61 -18.85
N ALA A 34 0.37 -6.65 -17.56
CA ALA A 34 -0.32 -5.84 -16.56
C ALA A 34 0.05 -4.36 -16.71
N ASP A 35 -0.93 -3.47 -16.51
CA ASP A 35 -0.72 -2.02 -16.51
C ASP A 35 -0.05 -1.54 -15.23
N LEU A 36 -0.38 -2.17 -14.09
CA LEU A 36 0.07 -1.77 -12.75
C LEU A 36 0.37 -2.98 -11.87
N LEU A 37 1.58 -3.01 -11.31
CA LEU A 37 1.92 -3.84 -10.15
C LEU A 37 1.55 -3.10 -8.87
N VAL A 38 0.82 -3.77 -7.98
CA VAL A 38 0.47 -3.25 -6.65
C VAL A 38 1.23 -4.06 -5.60
N CYS A 39 2.03 -3.39 -4.76
CA CYS A 39 2.74 -3.98 -3.64
C CYS A 39 2.10 -3.55 -2.30
N SER A 40 2.40 -4.28 -1.22
CA SER A 40 1.79 -4.05 0.09
C SER A 40 2.27 -2.77 0.79
N GLU A 41 1.59 -2.42 1.88
CA GLU A 41 2.00 -1.38 2.82
C GLU A 41 3.42 -1.66 3.33
N LEU A 42 4.25 -0.60 3.41
CA LEU A 42 5.66 -0.65 3.86
C LEU A 42 6.48 -1.79 3.21
N ALA A 43 6.18 -2.12 1.94
CA ALA A 43 6.79 -3.25 1.24
C ALA A 43 8.32 -3.21 1.26
N LEU A 44 8.93 -2.03 1.18
CA LEU A 44 10.39 -1.93 1.15
C LEU A 44 11.04 -2.25 2.50
N THR A 45 10.40 -1.87 3.61
CA THR A 45 10.95 -2.14 4.96
C THR A 45 10.48 -3.45 5.56
N GLY A 46 9.42 -4.04 5.00
CA GLY A 46 8.60 -5.02 5.71
C GLY A 46 7.79 -4.37 6.82
N TYR A 47 6.77 -5.07 7.33
CA TYR A 47 5.85 -4.57 8.36
C TYR A 47 5.81 -5.52 9.57
N PRO A 48 5.85 -5.01 10.82
CA PRO A 48 6.11 -3.62 11.22
C PRO A 48 7.63 -3.33 11.34
N PRO A 49 8.13 -2.20 10.82
CA PRO A 49 9.56 -1.86 10.91
C PRO A 49 9.95 -1.30 12.29
N GLU A 50 9.00 -0.78 13.07
CA GLU A 50 9.17 -0.31 14.46
C GLU A 50 10.40 0.58 14.65
N ASP A 51 11.22 0.30 15.69
CA ASP A 51 12.41 1.10 16.05
C ASP A 51 13.48 1.18 14.94
N LEU A 52 13.41 0.35 13.92
CA LEU A 52 14.26 0.49 12.74
C LEU A 52 14.05 1.84 12.04
N LEU A 53 12.84 2.41 12.13
CA LEU A 53 12.50 3.73 11.57
C LEU A 53 13.29 4.88 12.21
N LEU A 54 13.83 4.68 13.41
CA LEU A 54 14.66 5.66 14.11
C LEU A 54 16.13 5.65 13.63
N ARG A 55 16.51 4.66 12.82
CA ARG A 55 17.87 4.54 12.30
C ARG A 55 18.04 5.41 11.05
N ALA A 56 19.07 6.26 11.08
CA ALA A 56 19.35 7.14 9.94
C ALA A 56 19.70 6.38 8.65
N ASP A 57 20.40 5.24 8.77
CA ASP A 57 20.79 4.40 7.64
C ASP A 57 19.58 3.74 6.94
N LEU A 58 18.48 3.49 7.66
CA LEU A 58 17.29 2.91 7.07
C LEU A 58 16.74 3.79 5.94
N MET A 59 16.58 5.08 6.19
CA MET A 59 16.02 6.00 5.20
C MET A 59 16.91 6.14 3.96
N ILE A 60 18.24 6.14 4.13
CA ILE A 60 19.19 6.15 3.02
C ILE A 60 19.00 4.91 2.12
N ARG A 61 18.83 3.74 2.73
CA ARG A 61 18.60 2.49 2.01
C ARG A 61 17.23 2.47 1.32
N VAL A 62 16.19 3.00 1.96
CA VAL A 62 14.86 3.16 1.36
C VAL A 62 14.92 4.07 0.13
N GLU A 63 15.59 5.21 0.22
CA GLU A 63 15.77 6.15 -0.91
C GLU A 63 16.55 5.50 -2.06
N ALA A 64 17.58 4.71 -1.76
CA ALA A 64 18.32 3.95 -2.76
C ALA A 64 17.43 2.89 -3.44
N ALA A 65 16.58 2.19 -2.68
CA ALA A 65 15.61 1.24 -3.22
C ALA A 65 14.57 1.93 -4.12
N LEU A 66 14.03 3.07 -3.70
CA LEU A 66 13.10 3.86 -4.51
C LEU A 66 13.75 4.36 -5.80
N THR A 67 15.04 4.72 -5.77
CA THR A 67 15.81 5.09 -6.98
C THR A 67 15.91 3.91 -7.94
N ARG A 68 16.13 2.69 -7.44
CA ARG A 68 16.12 1.47 -8.27
C ARG A 68 14.75 1.20 -8.88
N ILE A 69 13.67 1.40 -8.12
CA ILE A 69 12.29 1.25 -8.63
C ILE A 69 11.99 2.32 -9.68
N ALA A 70 12.39 3.57 -9.44
CA ALA A 70 12.26 4.65 -10.42
C ALA A 70 13.07 4.37 -11.72
N ALA A 71 14.16 3.62 -11.63
CA ALA A 71 14.94 3.20 -12.80
C ALA A 71 14.30 2.05 -13.61
N TRP A 72 13.14 1.51 -13.18
CA TRP A 72 12.40 0.48 -13.89
C TRP A 72 11.95 0.97 -15.28
N GLN A 73 12.26 0.19 -16.33
CA GLN A 73 12.02 0.57 -17.74
C GLN A 73 10.90 -0.26 -18.40
N GLY A 74 10.24 -1.17 -17.66
CA GLY A 74 9.11 -1.93 -18.21
C GLY A 74 7.87 -1.05 -18.40
N ALA A 75 6.90 -1.54 -19.17
CA ALA A 75 5.65 -0.82 -19.43
C ALA A 75 4.70 -0.84 -18.22
N CYS A 76 4.84 -1.84 -17.33
CA CYS A 76 4.06 -1.96 -16.11
C CYS A 76 4.49 -0.90 -15.10
N ALA A 77 3.55 -0.08 -14.62
CA ALA A 77 3.77 0.85 -13.51
C ALA A 77 3.87 0.11 -12.16
N ILE A 78 4.46 0.74 -11.14
CA ILE A 78 4.66 0.13 -9.82
C ILE A 78 4.08 1.03 -8.73
N LEU A 79 3.11 0.53 -7.95
CA LEU A 79 2.66 1.13 -6.69
C LEU A 79 3.31 0.37 -5.53
N VAL A 80 4.13 1.07 -4.73
CA VAL A 80 4.91 0.46 -3.64
C VAL A 80 4.75 1.22 -2.33
N GLY A 81 4.53 0.48 -1.23
CA GLY A 81 4.50 1.01 0.13
C GLY A 81 5.90 1.17 0.72
N HIS A 82 6.17 2.28 1.39
CA HIS A 82 7.46 2.58 2.01
C HIS A 82 7.35 3.71 3.04
N PRO A 83 8.28 3.85 4.00
CA PRO A 83 8.37 5.06 4.80
C PRO A 83 8.93 6.21 3.96
N TRP A 84 8.47 7.44 4.22
CA TRP A 84 8.95 8.63 3.55
C TRP A 84 9.15 9.79 4.53
N ARG A 85 10.29 10.49 4.44
CA ARG A 85 10.61 11.62 5.31
C ARG A 85 10.47 12.95 4.56
N GLU A 86 9.75 13.89 5.16
CA GLU A 86 9.69 15.28 4.70
C GLU A 86 10.03 16.20 5.87
N GLY A 87 11.22 16.80 5.84
CA GLY A 87 11.73 17.56 6.97
C GLY A 87 11.86 16.68 8.22
N GLU A 88 11.16 17.06 9.29
CA GLU A 88 11.13 16.28 10.54
C GLU A 88 10.02 15.21 10.56
N ALA A 89 9.04 15.31 9.67
CA ALA A 89 7.94 14.36 9.62
C ALA A 89 8.32 13.07 8.89
N LEU A 90 7.86 11.95 9.43
CA LEU A 90 7.98 10.62 8.81
C LEU A 90 6.58 10.10 8.50
N TYR A 91 6.36 9.66 7.27
CA TYR A 91 5.08 9.17 6.79
C TYR A 91 5.13 7.70 6.39
N ASN A 92 4.04 6.98 6.60
CA ASN A 92 3.74 5.72 5.92
C ASN A 92 3.16 6.09 4.56
N ALA A 93 3.87 5.77 3.48
CA ALA A 93 3.62 6.27 2.14
C ALA A 93 3.37 5.16 1.12
N ALA A 94 2.62 5.50 0.09
CA ALA A 94 2.48 4.72 -1.15
C ALA A 94 2.89 5.59 -2.33
N SER A 95 3.86 5.14 -3.13
CA SER A 95 4.34 5.86 -4.32
C SER A 95 4.04 5.08 -5.59
N LEU A 96 3.47 5.76 -6.58
CA LEU A 96 3.23 5.24 -7.92
C LEU A 96 4.32 5.74 -8.86
N TYR A 97 5.04 4.81 -9.46
CA TYR A 97 6.06 5.07 -10.47
C TYR A 97 5.61 4.54 -11.83
N GLU A 98 5.80 5.34 -12.87
CA GLU A 98 5.57 4.95 -14.26
C GLU A 98 6.70 5.50 -15.14
N GLN A 99 7.32 4.66 -15.95
CA GLN A 99 8.38 5.03 -16.91
C GLN A 99 9.48 5.93 -16.29
N GLY A 100 9.94 5.58 -15.10
CA GLY A 100 11.00 6.33 -14.41
C GLY A 100 10.54 7.58 -13.67
N GLN A 101 9.26 7.90 -13.72
CA GLN A 101 8.71 9.11 -13.09
C GLN A 101 7.87 8.76 -11.87
N LEU A 102 7.99 9.54 -10.81
CA LEU A 102 7.02 9.53 -9.70
C LEU A 102 5.73 10.22 -10.19
N VAL A 103 4.67 9.43 -10.36
CA VAL A 103 3.36 9.93 -10.78
C VAL A 103 2.59 10.52 -9.61
N ALA A 104 2.61 9.82 -8.46
CA ALA A 104 1.93 10.25 -7.23
C ALA A 104 2.59 9.64 -6.00
N ARG A 105 2.43 10.33 -4.87
CA ARG A 105 2.73 9.81 -3.54
C ARG A 105 1.58 10.14 -2.61
N TYR A 106 1.07 9.13 -1.94
CA TYR A 106 0.04 9.21 -0.92
C TYR A 106 0.64 8.96 0.46
N PHE A 107 0.17 9.67 1.47
CA PHE A 107 0.54 9.48 2.86
C PHE A 107 -0.66 9.04 3.67
N LYS A 108 -0.48 8.00 4.49
CA LYS A 108 -1.50 7.42 5.36
C LYS A 108 -2.10 8.48 6.30
N GLN A 109 -3.41 8.54 6.36
CA GLN A 109 -4.16 9.50 7.17
C GLN A 109 -4.46 8.94 8.56
N ASP A 110 -4.92 7.69 8.63
CA ASP A 110 -5.29 7.05 9.88
C ASP A 110 -4.20 6.09 10.35
N LEU A 111 -3.62 6.36 11.51
CA LEU A 111 -2.54 5.59 12.11
C LEU A 111 -3.08 4.73 13.24
N PRO A 112 -3.08 3.38 13.11
CA PRO A 112 -3.51 2.51 14.20
C PRO A 112 -2.55 2.58 15.38
N ASN A 113 -3.12 2.65 16.60
CA ASN A 113 -2.36 2.70 17.85
C ASN A 113 -3.08 1.90 18.94
N TYR A 114 -3.43 0.67 18.62
CA TYR A 114 -4.13 -0.27 19.49
C TYR A 114 -3.67 -1.72 19.21
N GLY A 115 -3.82 -2.59 20.19
CA GLY A 115 -3.42 -4.00 20.07
C GLY A 115 -1.93 -4.12 19.75
N VAL A 116 -1.61 -4.64 18.58
CA VAL A 116 -0.23 -4.84 18.10
C VAL A 116 0.34 -3.63 17.33
N PHE A 117 -0.44 -2.57 17.18
CA PHE A 117 -0.04 -1.41 16.39
C PHE A 117 0.45 -0.26 17.28
N ASP A 118 1.57 0.35 16.90
CA ASP A 118 2.15 1.55 17.54
C ASP A 118 2.64 2.56 16.47
N GLU A 119 1.84 2.77 15.41
CA GLU A 119 2.24 3.63 14.30
C GLU A 119 2.38 5.11 14.67
N LYS A 120 1.57 5.60 15.62
CA LYS A 120 1.64 6.99 16.08
C LYS A 120 2.96 7.35 16.77
N ARG A 121 3.72 6.35 17.24
CA ARG A 121 5.04 6.53 17.80
C ARG A 121 6.06 7.00 16.76
N TYR A 122 5.87 6.62 15.51
CA TYR A 122 6.86 6.79 14.45
C TYR A 122 6.39 7.71 13.34
N PHE A 123 5.13 7.57 12.94
CA PHE A 123 4.59 8.25 11.77
C PHE A 123 3.74 9.47 12.13
N THR A 124 3.77 10.43 11.22
CA THR A 124 2.86 11.59 11.22
C THR A 124 1.65 11.25 10.37
N ALA A 125 0.45 11.49 10.89
CA ALA A 125 -0.79 11.35 10.13
C ALA A 125 -0.89 12.46 9.07
N ALA A 126 -1.26 12.10 7.85
CA ALA A 126 -1.54 13.05 6.79
C ALA A 126 -3.03 13.46 6.78
N THR A 127 -3.37 14.40 5.92
CA THR A 127 -4.76 14.87 5.72
C THR A 127 -5.16 14.92 4.25
N GLU A 128 -4.20 14.77 3.35
CA GLU A 128 -4.40 14.97 1.92
C GLU A 128 -4.94 13.69 1.25
N THR A 129 -6.04 13.85 0.53
CA THR A 129 -6.59 12.79 -0.31
C THR A 129 -5.81 12.69 -1.63
N CYS A 130 -5.56 11.48 -2.10
CA CYS A 130 -4.86 11.23 -3.35
C CYS A 130 -5.74 10.47 -4.34
N VAL A 131 -6.14 11.15 -5.41
CA VAL A 131 -6.79 10.54 -6.58
C VAL A 131 -5.89 10.73 -7.78
N VAL A 132 -5.50 9.62 -8.40
CA VAL A 132 -4.50 9.60 -9.47
C VAL A 132 -5.15 9.22 -10.79
N PRO A 133 -5.06 10.08 -11.84
CA PRO A 133 -5.43 9.66 -13.19
C PRO A 133 -4.43 8.63 -13.71
N PHE A 134 -4.89 7.43 -14.00
CA PHE A 134 -4.06 6.34 -14.51
C PHE A 134 -4.81 5.51 -15.55
N ARG A 135 -4.25 5.42 -16.77
CA ARG A 135 -4.83 4.63 -17.88
C ARG A 135 -6.31 4.90 -18.15
N GLY A 136 -6.76 6.15 -18.03
CA GLY A 136 -8.14 6.56 -18.26
C GLY A 136 -9.09 6.32 -17.08
N HIS A 137 -8.59 5.95 -15.91
CA HIS A 137 -9.33 5.76 -14.66
C HIS A 137 -8.81 6.71 -13.58
N GLN A 138 -9.65 6.99 -12.58
CA GLN A 138 -9.29 7.78 -11.39
C GLN A 138 -9.12 6.84 -10.19
N LEU A 139 -7.87 6.60 -9.78
CA LEU A 139 -7.55 5.68 -8.68
C LEU A 139 -7.48 6.46 -7.36
N GLY A 140 -8.34 6.15 -6.40
CA GLY A 140 -8.26 6.63 -5.02
C GLY A 140 -7.32 5.75 -4.21
N LEU A 141 -6.18 6.29 -3.78
CA LEU A 141 -5.17 5.54 -3.01
C LEU A 141 -5.46 5.60 -1.52
N LEU A 142 -5.37 4.44 -0.85
CA LEU A 142 -5.54 4.26 0.59
C LEU A 142 -4.46 3.32 1.14
N ILE A 143 -4.15 3.45 2.43
CA ILE A 143 -3.23 2.55 3.14
C ILE A 143 -3.92 2.01 4.40
N CYS A 144 -4.22 0.72 4.40
CA CYS A 144 -4.62 -0.11 5.54
C CYS A 144 -5.71 0.53 6.44
N GLU A 145 -5.33 1.18 7.55
CA GLU A 145 -6.25 1.79 8.52
C GLU A 145 -7.16 2.84 7.91
N ASP A 146 -6.74 3.51 6.83
CA ASP A 146 -7.58 4.46 6.09
C ASP A 146 -8.89 3.83 5.60
N LEU A 147 -8.90 2.51 5.36
CA LEU A 147 -10.10 1.79 4.96
C LEU A 147 -11.02 1.49 6.15
N TRP A 148 -10.46 1.37 7.37
CA TRP A 148 -11.23 1.08 8.59
C TRP A 148 -12.07 2.28 9.02
N GLN A 149 -11.63 3.48 8.67
CA GLN A 149 -12.39 4.71 8.89
C GLN A 149 -13.13 5.12 7.60
N PRO A 150 -14.37 5.60 7.67
CA PRO A 150 -15.12 5.96 6.46
C PRO A 150 -14.57 7.24 5.78
N GLY A 151 -13.90 8.12 6.53
CA GLY A 151 -13.45 9.43 6.07
C GLY A 151 -12.59 9.40 4.81
N PRO A 152 -11.45 8.69 4.78
CA PRO A 152 -10.55 8.67 3.63
C PRO A 152 -11.20 8.14 2.35
N ALA A 153 -12.00 7.06 2.45
CA ALA A 153 -12.70 6.50 1.30
C ALA A 153 -13.76 7.45 0.72
N LEU A 154 -14.53 8.11 1.59
CA LEU A 154 -15.52 9.12 1.19
C LEU A 154 -14.85 10.36 0.59
N ALA A 155 -13.70 10.79 1.14
CA ALA A 155 -12.93 11.89 0.60
C ALA A 155 -12.38 11.56 -0.80
N ALA A 156 -11.88 10.34 -1.01
CA ALA A 156 -11.44 9.87 -2.33
C ALA A 156 -12.60 9.89 -3.34
N LYS A 157 -13.80 9.41 -2.95
CA LYS A 157 -15.00 9.50 -3.77
C LYS A 157 -15.36 10.94 -4.12
N ALA A 158 -15.35 11.83 -3.14
CA ALA A 158 -15.66 13.25 -3.35
C ALA A 158 -14.63 13.94 -4.27
N ALA A 159 -13.36 13.49 -4.23
CA ALA A 159 -12.30 13.95 -5.12
C ALA A 159 -12.36 13.34 -6.54
N GLY A 160 -13.34 12.50 -6.83
CA GLY A 160 -13.59 11.96 -8.18
C GLY A 160 -12.97 10.57 -8.43
N ALA A 161 -12.59 9.83 -7.40
CA ALA A 161 -12.15 8.44 -7.58
C ALA A 161 -13.25 7.58 -8.21
N GLU A 162 -12.85 6.68 -9.10
CA GLU A 162 -13.71 5.68 -9.76
C GLU A 162 -13.44 4.27 -9.22
N LEU A 163 -12.30 4.08 -8.56
CA LEU A 163 -11.83 2.82 -7.98
C LEU A 163 -11.03 3.13 -6.72
N LEU A 164 -11.30 2.44 -5.63
CA LEU A 164 -10.48 2.48 -4.43
C LEU A 164 -9.40 1.40 -4.50
N LEU A 165 -8.15 1.78 -4.28
CA LEU A 165 -7.00 0.87 -4.26
C LEU A 165 -6.30 1.01 -2.92
N THR A 166 -6.38 -0.04 -2.09
CA THR A 166 -5.76 -0.06 -0.77
C THR A 166 -4.64 -1.09 -0.67
N ILE A 167 -3.49 -0.65 -0.16
CA ILE A 167 -2.35 -1.50 0.16
C ILE A 167 -2.29 -1.72 1.66
N ASN A 168 -2.07 -2.97 2.09
CA ASN A 168 -2.25 -3.34 3.49
C ASN A 168 -1.13 -4.26 3.99
N ALA A 169 -0.90 -4.17 5.30
CA ALA A 169 -0.18 -5.13 6.12
C ALA A 169 -1.05 -5.45 7.36
N SER A 170 -2.22 -6.03 7.11
CA SER A 170 -3.19 -6.35 8.14
C SER A 170 -2.94 -7.75 8.70
N PRO A 171 -2.58 -7.89 10.00
CA PRO A 171 -2.32 -9.18 10.62
C PRO A 171 -3.54 -10.10 10.65
N TYR A 172 -3.27 -11.40 10.63
CA TYR A 172 -4.28 -12.45 10.76
C TYR A 172 -4.70 -12.63 12.21
N ASP A 173 -5.98 -12.81 12.43
CA ASP A 173 -6.60 -13.55 13.54
C ASP A 173 -7.82 -14.30 13.01
N GLN A 174 -8.45 -15.11 13.86
CA GLN A 174 -9.55 -16.01 13.43
C GLN A 174 -10.77 -15.26 12.86
N GLU A 175 -11.06 -14.06 13.36
CA GLU A 175 -12.22 -13.27 12.96
C GLU A 175 -11.91 -12.27 11.83
N LYS A 176 -10.65 -11.88 11.68
CA LYS A 176 -10.20 -10.85 10.72
C LYS A 176 -10.65 -11.09 9.27
N PRO A 177 -10.63 -12.32 8.71
CA PRO A 177 -11.08 -12.52 7.33
C PRO A 177 -12.55 -12.10 7.09
N TRP A 178 -13.41 -12.32 8.08
CA TRP A 178 -14.81 -11.92 8.02
C TRP A 178 -14.99 -10.42 8.23
N ILE A 179 -14.34 -9.87 9.27
CA ILE A 179 -14.38 -8.44 9.58
C ILE A 179 -13.88 -7.62 8.39
N ARG A 180 -12.76 -8.02 7.76
CA ARG A 180 -12.24 -7.36 6.56
C ARG A 180 -13.25 -7.39 5.41
N ARG A 181 -13.92 -8.53 5.19
CA ARG A 181 -14.92 -8.66 4.13
C ARG A 181 -16.11 -7.71 4.35
N GLU A 182 -16.67 -7.71 5.55
CA GLU A 182 -17.78 -6.82 5.91
C GLU A 182 -17.39 -5.36 5.76
N LEU A 183 -16.21 -4.99 6.25
CA LEU A 183 -15.67 -3.64 6.12
C LEU A 183 -15.53 -3.20 4.66
N MET A 184 -14.97 -4.05 3.79
CA MET A 184 -14.80 -3.73 2.38
C MET A 184 -16.15 -3.59 1.67
N ALA A 185 -17.11 -4.47 1.95
CA ALA A 185 -18.46 -4.37 1.42
C ALA A 185 -19.16 -3.07 1.88
N GLU A 186 -19.01 -2.72 3.16
CA GLU A 186 -19.52 -1.44 3.70
C GLU A 186 -18.91 -0.22 2.99
N ARG A 187 -17.60 -0.22 2.72
CA ARG A 187 -16.96 0.89 1.99
C ARG A 187 -17.42 0.98 0.54
N CYS A 188 -17.63 -0.16 -0.12
CA CYS A 188 -18.23 -0.17 -1.46
C CYS A 188 -19.65 0.39 -1.44
N ASP A 189 -20.50 0.00 -0.48
CA ASP A 189 -21.86 0.53 -0.32
C ASP A 189 -21.87 2.05 -0.08
N GLN A 190 -21.03 2.53 0.85
CA GLN A 190 -20.93 3.95 1.20
C GLN A 190 -20.43 4.83 0.06
N THR A 191 -19.50 4.33 -0.74
CA THR A 191 -18.87 5.11 -1.82
C THR A 191 -19.51 4.86 -3.18
N GLY A 192 -20.17 3.71 -3.39
CA GLY A 192 -20.61 3.25 -4.69
C GLY A 192 -19.45 2.92 -5.63
N LEU A 193 -18.24 2.67 -5.09
CA LEU A 193 -17.03 2.39 -5.87
C LEU A 193 -16.60 0.94 -5.72
N PRO A 194 -16.04 0.33 -6.78
CA PRO A 194 -15.28 -0.91 -6.63
C PRO A 194 -14.03 -0.69 -5.78
N LEU A 195 -13.56 -1.76 -5.14
CA LEU A 195 -12.45 -1.71 -4.20
C LEU A 195 -11.48 -2.87 -4.44
N ILE A 196 -10.19 -2.56 -4.52
CA ILE A 196 -9.11 -3.53 -4.56
C ILE A 196 -8.36 -3.46 -3.23
N TYR A 197 -8.28 -4.60 -2.56
CA TYR A 197 -7.60 -4.80 -1.29
C TYR A 197 -6.41 -5.74 -1.48
N LEU A 198 -5.21 -5.21 -1.47
CA LEU A 198 -3.98 -6.02 -1.44
C LEU A 198 -3.48 -6.13 -0.01
N ASN A 199 -3.22 -7.35 0.46
CA ASN A 199 -2.55 -7.60 1.74
C ASN A 199 -1.29 -8.42 1.55
N GLN A 200 -0.29 -8.26 2.42
CA GLN A 200 0.95 -9.03 2.35
C GLN A 200 0.79 -10.45 2.89
N VAL A 201 1.78 -11.30 2.58
CA VAL A 201 1.95 -12.66 3.12
C VAL A 201 3.30 -12.73 3.78
N CYS A 202 3.37 -12.95 5.08
CA CYS A 202 4.62 -13.24 5.79
C CYS A 202 4.36 -13.60 7.25
N GLY A 203 5.44 -13.82 8.01
CA GLY A 203 5.45 -13.88 9.46
C GLY A 203 6.55 -12.98 9.99
N GLN A 204 6.24 -12.23 11.08
CA GLN A 204 7.20 -11.37 11.77
C GLN A 204 6.87 -11.35 13.26
N ASP A 205 7.81 -11.81 14.10
CA ASP A 205 7.61 -11.98 15.53
C ASP A 205 6.31 -12.77 15.81
N GLU A 206 5.40 -12.23 16.60
CA GLU A 206 4.10 -12.84 16.88
C GLU A 206 3.05 -12.63 15.78
N LEU A 207 3.35 -11.86 14.73
CA LEU A 207 2.41 -11.52 13.68
C LEU A 207 2.49 -12.49 12.51
N ILE A 208 1.33 -12.88 12.00
CA ILE A 208 1.17 -13.63 10.76
C ILE A 208 0.30 -12.80 9.82
N PHE A 209 0.69 -12.75 8.55
CA PHE A 209 -0.06 -12.08 7.49
C PHE A 209 -0.51 -13.14 6.47
N ASP A 210 -1.82 -13.23 6.32
CA ASP A 210 -2.49 -14.31 5.57
C ASP A 210 -2.74 -13.99 4.09
N GLY A 211 -2.32 -12.79 3.64
CA GLY A 211 -2.69 -12.31 2.32
C GLY A 211 -4.20 -12.08 2.25
N CYS A 212 -4.93 -13.01 1.68
CA CYS A 212 -6.38 -12.87 1.48
C CYS A 212 -6.76 -11.56 0.76
N SER A 213 -5.96 -11.16 -0.23
CA SER A 213 -6.28 -10.02 -1.09
C SER A 213 -7.58 -10.25 -1.82
N LYS A 214 -8.36 -9.19 -2.01
CA LYS A 214 -9.73 -9.28 -2.54
C LYS A 214 -10.01 -8.13 -3.51
N VAL A 215 -10.96 -8.38 -4.40
CA VAL A 215 -11.54 -7.36 -5.27
C VAL A 215 -13.05 -7.38 -5.07
N PHE A 216 -13.62 -6.22 -4.87
CA PHE A 216 -15.04 -6.02 -4.72
C PHE A 216 -15.57 -5.15 -5.85
N ASN A 217 -16.74 -5.50 -6.37
CA ASN A 217 -17.49 -4.60 -7.26
C ASN A 217 -18.13 -3.46 -6.43
N SER A 218 -18.77 -2.50 -7.13
CA SER A 218 -19.42 -1.37 -6.47
C SER A 218 -20.62 -1.74 -5.59
N GLN A 219 -21.10 -2.99 -5.66
CA GLN A 219 -22.17 -3.55 -4.85
C GLN A 219 -21.63 -4.29 -3.60
N GLY A 220 -20.30 -4.33 -3.40
CA GLY A 220 -19.69 -5.02 -2.27
C GLY A 220 -19.63 -6.55 -2.39
N GLU A 221 -19.70 -7.08 -3.63
CA GLU A 221 -19.64 -8.52 -3.95
C GLU A 221 -18.25 -8.94 -4.39
#